data_e2efc5e3ebf9c968ae8ea0da4aa60d84
#
_entry.id   e2efc5e3ebf9c968ae8ea0da4aa60d84
#
_cell.length_a   1.000
_cell.length_b   1.000
_cell.length_c   1.000
_cell.angle_alpha   90.00
_cell.angle_beta   90.00
_cell.angle_gamma   90.00
#
_symmetry.space_group_name_H-M   'P 1'
#
loop_
_entity.id
_entity.type
_entity.pdbx_description
1 polymer ?
#
loop_
_entity_poly.entity_id
_entity_poly.type
_entity_poly.pdbx_seq_one_letter_code
_entity_poly.pdbx_strand_id
1 'polypeptide(L)'
;MSVVIVDDSEINLTLFKHLIAKIEGVEPRCFSVSAEALDWCTRNGADVIVVDYMMPAPDGLEFIRRIRQLPGMADVPAVMVTANDLKEVRYSALQAGATDFLTKPVDKNEFIARITNMATLRRGQRLLADRAALLAEEVRAATATIVQRERETIFRLSKAAEYRDPETGSHIVRMANYSRLIAQALGLDDEECQLIYEAAPMHDVGKVAIPDLILLKPGKLTVEEFELMKRHALIGHEILRGSSSPKLQAAAIIALAHHERFDGSGYPNGVAGEAISLHGRIVATADVFDALTSERPYKRAWDLDQATAYLREQAGKHFDPRCIDAFFSIWNDIKEIHDRHRDEPMSPISGIGSTN
;
A
#
# COMPACT_ATOMS: atom_id res chain seq x y z
N MET A 1 -21.35 27.37 14.27
CA MET A 1 -20.15 27.99 13.64
C MET A 1 -19.70 29.15 14.49
N SER A 2 -18.40 29.33 14.72
CA SER A 2 -17.83 30.41 15.53
C SER A 2 -17.40 31.59 14.65
N VAL A 3 -17.91 32.80 14.95
CA VAL A 3 -17.46 34.07 14.36
C VAL A 3 -16.67 34.85 15.42
N VAL A 4 -15.37 34.97 15.17
CA VAL A 4 -14.48 35.74 16.03
C VAL A 4 -14.54 37.20 15.65
N ILE A 5 -14.81 38.07 16.60
CA ILE A 5 -14.93 39.51 16.43
C ILE A 5 -13.83 40.17 17.29
N VAL A 6 -13.02 41.00 16.66
CA VAL A 6 -11.92 41.69 17.31
C VAL A 6 -12.05 43.19 17.04
N ASP A 7 -12.33 43.98 18.06
CA ASP A 7 -12.47 45.44 17.98
C ASP A 7 -12.21 46.03 19.41
N ASP A 8 -11.38 47.00 19.53
CA ASP A 8 -11.05 47.63 20.85
C ASP A 8 -12.18 48.46 21.46
N SER A 9 -13.24 48.72 20.65
CA SER A 9 -14.45 49.42 21.10
C SER A 9 -15.52 48.46 21.60
N GLU A 10 -15.86 48.51 22.88
CA GLU A 10 -16.95 47.68 23.44
C GLU A 10 -18.31 47.94 22.79
N ILE A 11 -18.52 49.18 22.27
CA ILE A 11 -19.75 49.55 21.58
C ILE A 11 -19.85 48.75 20.27
N ASN A 12 -18.75 48.66 19.53
CA ASN A 12 -18.72 47.88 18.28
C ASN A 12 -18.86 46.38 18.55
N LEU A 13 -18.17 45.87 19.56
CA LEU A 13 -18.31 44.45 19.95
C LEU A 13 -19.76 44.10 20.30
N THR A 14 -20.45 44.98 21.07
CA THR A 14 -21.86 44.80 21.44
C THR A 14 -22.76 44.82 20.20
N LEU A 15 -22.55 45.79 19.29
CA LEU A 15 -23.28 45.89 18.05
C LEU A 15 -23.12 44.63 17.17
N PHE A 16 -21.88 44.24 16.88
CA PHE A 16 -21.58 43.10 16.02
C PHE A 16 -22.06 41.78 16.64
N LYS A 17 -21.88 41.59 17.95
CA LYS A 17 -22.44 40.46 18.68
C LYS A 17 -23.94 40.36 18.49
N HIS A 18 -24.68 41.48 18.60
CA HIS A 18 -26.14 41.49 18.40
C HIS A 18 -26.55 41.22 16.97
N LEU A 19 -25.78 41.69 15.98
CA LEU A 19 -26.05 41.42 14.57
C LEU A 19 -25.80 39.98 14.20
N ILE A 20 -24.70 39.38 14.66
CA ILE A 20 -24.34 37.99 14.41
C ILE A 20 -25.31 37.03 15.10
N ALA A 21 -25.80 37.34 16.27
CA ALA A 21 -26.79 36.55 16.99
C ALA A 21 -28.13 36.38 16.21
N LYS A 22 -28.37 37.17 15.16
CA LYS A 22 -29.53 37.04 14.26
C LYS A 22 -29.28 36.02 13.13
N ILE A 23 -28.04 35.57 12.94
CA ILE A 23 -27.67 34.60 11.91
C ILE A 23 -27.79 33.20 12.48
N GLU A 24 -28.64 32.37 11.92
CA GLU A 24 -28.91 31.03 12.44
C GLU A 24 -27.67 30.12 12.38
N GLY A 25 -27.39 29.45 13.49
CA GLY A 25 -26.29 28.50 13.63
C GLY A 25 -24.91 29.13 13.71
N VAL A 26 -24.83 30.44 14.04
CA VAL A 26 -23.59 31.19 14.20
C VAL A 26 -23.47 31.77 15.63
N GLU A 27 -22.33 31.56 16.25
CA GLU A 27 -22.03 32.04 17.61
C GLU A 27 -20.93 33.11 17.59
N PRO A 28 -21.17 34.33 18.11
CA PRO A 28 -20.16 35.36 18.21
C PRO A 28 -19.19 35.09 19.37
N ARG A 29 -17.90 35.30 19.13
CA ARG A 29 -16.81 35.30 20.12
C ARG A 29 -16.12 36.64 20.03
N CYS A 30 -16.29 37.48 21.04
CA CYS A 30 -15.84 38.87 21.04
C CYS A 30 -14.57 39.02 21.86
N PHE A 31 -13.62 39.80 21.34
CA PHE A 31 -12.34 40.10 21.98
C PHE A 31 -12.03 41.58 21.80
N SER A 32 -11.72 42.26 22.88
CA SER A 32 -11.24 43.66 22.88
C SER A 32 -9.72 43.73 22.69
N VAL A 33 -9.01 42.60 22.85
CA VAL A 33 -7.56 42.49 22.72
C VAL A 33 -7.21 41.47 21.65
N SER A 34 -6.50 41.93 20.62
CA SER A 34 -6.14 41.08 19.46
C SER A 34 -5.25 39.89 19.84
N ALA A 35 -4.38 40.04 20.87
CA ALA A 35 -3.54 38.91 21.32
C ALA A 35 -4.38 37.78 21.94
N GLU A 36 -5.43 38.09 22.70
CA GLU A 36 -6.33 37.09 23.28
C GLU A 36 -7.14 36.36 22.19
N ALA A 37 -7.56 37.11 21.16
CA ALA A 37 -8.24 36.54 20.01
C ALA A 37 -7.33 35.55 19.23
N LEU A 38 -6.05 35.90 19.03
CA LEU A 38 -5.05 35.01 18.39
C LEU A 38 -4.86 33.73 19.21
N ASP A 39 -4.69 33.86 20.52
CA ASP A 39 -4.51 32.72 21.42
C ASP A 39 -5.76 31.81 21.43
N TRP A 40 -6.95 32.41 21.44
CA TRP A 40 -8.20 31.65 21.34
C TRP A 40 -8.32 30.92 20.01
N CYS A 41 -8.02 31.61 18.89
CA CYS A 41 -8.05 30.98 17.55
C CYS A 41 -7.06 29.85 17.42
N THR A 42 -5.89 29.94 18.03
CA THR A 42 -4.88 28.88 18.04
C THR A 42 -5.40 27.60 18.70
N ARG A 43 -6.18 27.74 19.78
CA ARG A 43 -6.72 26.62 20.55
C ARG A 43 -8.03 26.05 20.00
N ASN A 44 -8.89 26.90 19.44
CA ASN A 44 -10.27 26.55 19.12
C ASN A 44 -10.58 26.63 17.62
N GLY A 45 -9.77 27.30 16.83
CA GLY A 45 -10.07 27.67 15.46
C GLY A 45 -11.18 28.74 15.37
N ALA A 46 -11.47 29.22 14.17
CA ALA A 46 -12.60 30.06 13.85
C ALA A 46 -13.22 29.69 12.50
N ASP A 47 -14.50 30.01 12.29
CA ASP A 47 -15.17 29.81 11.02
C ASP A 47 -15.22 31.06 10.16
N VAL A 48 -15.37 32.24 10.79
CA VAL A 48 -15.31 33.56 10.18
C VAL A 48 -14.64 34.51 11.17
N ILE A 49 -13.91 35.46 10.64
CA ILE A 49 -13.23 36.50 11.42
C ILE A 49 -13.78 37.87 11.02
N VAL A 50 -14.08 38.72 12.01
CA VAL A 50 -14.37 40.13 11.83
C VAL A 50 -13.35 40.88 12.65
N VAL A 51 -12.55 41.73 12.04
CA VAL A 51 -11.47 42.44 12.72
C VAL A 51 -11.46 43.91 12.38
N ASP A 52 -11.38 44.76 13.41
CA ASP A 52 -11.19 46.20 13.18
C ASP A 52 -9.77 46.48 12.64
N TYR A 53 -9.68 47.44 11.73
CA TYR A 53 -8.41 47.87 11.17
C TYR A 53 -7.54 48.59 12.20
N MET A 54 -8.15 49.52 12.94
CA MET A 54 -7.44 50.41 13.87
C MET A 54 -7.59 49.92 15.32
N MET A 55 -6.63 49.11 15.75
CA MET A 55 -6.55 48.62 17.13
C MET A 55 -5.13 48.79 17.68
N PRO A 56 -4.93 48.81 19.02
CA PRO A 56 -3.61 48.65 19.62
C PRO A 56 -2.90 47.37 19.11
N ALA A 57 -1.56 47.41 19.07
CA ALA A 57 -0.76 46.30 18.52
C ALA A 57 -1.04 44.94 19.18
N PRO A 58 -1.20 43.88 18.38
CA PRO A 58 -1.18 43.84 16.93
C PRO A 58 -2.43 44.49 16.30
N ASP A 59 -2.24 45.36 15.30
CA ASP A 59 -3.33 45.99 14.55
C ASP A 59 -4.07 44.93 13.67
N GLY A 60 -5.16 45.36 13.00
CA GLY A 60 -5.97 44.43 12.19
C GLY A 60 -5.23 43.78 11.05
N LEU A 61 -4.27 44.45 10.41
CA LEU A 61 -3.47 43.89 9.33
C LEU A 61 -2.53 42.80 9.85
N GLU A 62 -1.82 43.12 10.93
CA GLU A 62 -0.89 42.18 11.57
C GLU A 62 -1.64 40.96 12.16
N PHE A 63 -2.84 41.23 12.75
CA PHE A 63 -3.71 40.15 13.21
C PHE A 63 -4.05 39.16 12.08
N ILE A 64 -4.49 39.65 10.91
CA ILE A 64 -4.82 38.78 9.77
C ILE A 64 -3.59 38.02 9.30
N ARG A 65 -2.41 38.68 9.17
CA ARG A 65 -1.18 37.97 8.76
C ARG A 65 -0.82 36.81 9.70
N ARG A 66 -0.94 37.03 11.02
CA ARG A 66 -0.67 36.01 12.03
C ARG A 66 -1.70 34.87 11.97
N ILE A 67 -2.97 35.19 11.83
CA ILE A 67 -4.03 34.18 11.69
C ILE A 67 -3.79 33.28 10.48
N ARG A 68 -3.34 33.83 9.35
CA ARG A 68 -3.05 33.05 8.14
C ARG A 68 -1.91 32.02 8.30
N GLN A 69 -1.05 32.22 9.29
CA GLN A 69 0.05 31.33 9.63
C GLN A 69 -0.37 30.20 10.61
N LEU A 70 -1.55 30.30 11.22
CA LEU A 70 -2.03 29.26 12.14
C LEU A 70 -2.56 28.04 11.38
N PRO A 71 -2.29 26.83 11.88
CA PRO A 71 -2.81 25.60 11.28
C PRO A 71 -4.34 25.63 11.14
N GLY A 72 -4.85 25.31 9.95
CA GLY A 72 -6.28 25.28 9.65
C GLY A 72 -6.97 26.64 9.52
N MET A 73 -6.21 27.76 9.64
CA MET A 73 -6.74 29.12 9.57
C MET A 73 -6.42 29.85 8.25
N ALA A 74 -5.63 29.25 7.38
CA ALA A 74 -5.19 29.88 6.13
C ALA A 74 -6.36 30.35 5.24
N ASP A 75 -7.42 29.52 5.15
CA ASP A 75 -8.58 29.77 4.27
C ASP A 75 -9.83 30.24 5.03
N VAL A 76 -9.72 30.60 6.31
CA VAL A 76 -10.85 31.10 7.09
C VAL A 76 -11.26 32.47 6.58
N PRO A 77 -12.53 32.69 6.18
CA PRO A 77 -12.99 34.01 5.75
C PRO A 77 -12.76 35.07 6.83
N ALA A 78 -12.16 36.19 6.42
CA ALA A 78 -11.87 37.32 7.31
C ALA A 78 -12.35 38.64 6.70
N VAL A 79 -13.17 39.35 7.43
CA VAL A 79 -13.67 40.72 7.10
C VAL A 79 -12.94 41.74 7.92
N MET A 80 -12.34 42.72 7.27
CA MET A 80 -11.75 43.86 7.93
C MET A 80 -12.77 45.00 7.98
N VAL A 81 -12.94 45.60 9.16
CA VAL A 81 -13.79 46.80 9.36
C VAL A 81 -12.88 48.03 9.50
N THR A 82 -13.13 49.07 8.71
CA THR A 82 -12.27 50.27 8.69
C THR A 82 -13.06 51.55 8.59
N ALA A 83 -12.58 52.62 9.25
CA ALA A 83 -13.14 53.96 9.13
C ALA A 83 -12.65 54.69 7.86
N ASN A 84 -11.65 54.18 7.19
CA ASN A 84 -10.98 54.83 6.07
C ASN A 84 -11.36 54.13 4.73
N ASP A 85 -11.99 54.89 3.83
CA ASP A 85 -12.41 54.41 2.50
C ASP A 85 -11.31 54.59 1.43
N LEU A 86 -10.08 54.88 1.83
CA LEU A 86 -8.95 55.01 0.90
C LEU A 86 -8.65 53.67 0.24
N LYS A 87 -8.46 53.72 -1.10
CA LYS A 87 -8.11 52.56 -1.91
C LYS A 87 -6.88 51.81 -1.37
N GLU A 88 -5.90 52.51 -0.84
CA GLU A 88 -4.66 51.97 -0.26
C GLU A 88 -4.92 51.04 0.93
N VAL A 89 -5.83 51.43 1.84
CA VAL A 89 -6.20 50.62 3.02
C VAL A 89 -6.90 49.35 2.62
N ARG A 90 -7.82 49.42 1.65
CA ARG A 90 -8.48 48.24 1.09
C ARG A 90 -7.50 47.28 0.44
N TYR A 91 -6.55 47.81 -0.33
CA TYR A 91 -5.52 47.00 -0.98
C TYR A 91 -4.63 46.30 0.04
N SER A 92 -4.21 47.03 1.09
CA SER A 92 -3.41 46.47 2.18
C SER A 92 -4.14 45.37 2.94
N ALA A 93 -5.45 45.53 3.18
CA ALA A 93 -6.26 44.49 3.83
C ALA A 93 -6.33 43.20 2.99
N LEU A 94 -6.60 43.31 1.69
CA LEU A 94 -6.64 42.14 0.78
C LEU A 94 -5.26 41.48 0.64
N GLN A 95 -4.18 42.27 0.56
CA GLN A 95 -2.80 41.75 0.54
C GLN A 95 -2.40 41.07 1.87
N ALA A 96 -2.93 41.52 3.01
CA ALA A 96 -2.73 40.84 4.28
C ALA A 96 -3.49 39.51 4.39
N GLY A 97 -4.41 39.24 3.45
CA GLY A 97 -5.20 38.04 3.41
C GLY A 97 -6.64 38.20 3.93
N ALA A 98 -7.17 39.43 4.07
CA ALA A 98 -8.58 39.63 4.29
C ALA A 98 -9.38 39.13 3.08
N THR A 99 -10.52 38.49 3.34
CA THR A 99 -11.43 38.01 2.26
C THR A 99 -12.29 39.17 1.75
N ASP A 100 -12.61 40.11 2.63
CA ASP A 100 -13.47 41.25 2.33
C ASP A 100 -13.22 42.41 3.36
N PHE A 101 -13.85 43.57 3.13
CA PHE A 101 -13.79 44.69 4.04
C PHE A 101 -15.15 45.37 4.15
N LEU A 102 -15.37 46.09 5.24
CA LEU A 102 -16.53 46.94 5.51
C LEU A 102 -16.08 48.32 5.99
N THR A 103 -16.78 49.37 5.56
CA THR A 103 -16.49 50.74 6.00
C THR A 103 -17.41 51.19 7.14
N LYS A 104 -16.84 51.88 8.13
CA LYS A 104 -17.61 52.52 9.22
C LYS A 104 -18.18 53.88 8.72
N PRO A 105 -19.44 54.24 9.00
CA PRO A 105 -20.39 53.49 9.82
C PRO A 105 -20.92 52.23 9.10
N VAL A 106 -20.91 51.09 9.80
CA VAL A 106 -21.28 49.80 9.21
C VAL A 106 -22.80 49.75 9.00
N ASP A 107 -23.22 49.52 7.76
CA ASP A 107 -24.63 49.19 7.46
C ASP A 107 -24.97 47.79 7.99
N LYS A 108 -26.06 47.71 8.77
CA LYS A 108 -26.48 46.48 9.44
C LYS A 108 -26.85 45.36 8.46
N ASN A 109 -27.50 45.71 7.36
CA ASN A 109 -27.94 44.74 6.38
C ASN A 109 -26.75 44.19 5.55
N GLU A 110 -25.84 45.11 5.16
CA GLU A 110 -24.61 44.73 4.48
C GLU A 110 -23.75 43.80 5.36
N PHE A 111 -23.57 44.14 6.63
CA PHE A 111 -22.84 43.33 7.58
C PHE A 111 -23.42 41.89 7.67
N ILE A 112 -24.74 41.80 7.94
CA ILE A 112 -25.40 40.48 8.05
C ILE A 112 -25.27 39.70 6.76
N ALA A 113 -25.49 40.31 5.58
CA ALA A 113 -25.39 39.66 4.32
C ALA A 113 -23.98 39.09 4.05
N ARG A 114 -22.93 39.88 4.32
CA ARG A 114 -21.53 39.45 4.12
C ARG A 114 -21.13 38.29 5.05
N ILE A 115 -21.47 38.40 6.34
CA ILE A 115 -21.17 37.36 7.33
C ILE A 115 -21.94 36.06 6.97
N THR A 116 -23.21 36.17 6.57
CA THR A 116 -24.01 35.01 6.15
C THR A 116 -23.39 34.33 4.93
N ASN A 117 -22.94 35.07 3.92
CA ASN A 117 -22.28 34.52 2.73
C ASN A 117 -20.98 33.81 3.11
N MET A 118 -20.18 34.41 3.97
CA MET A 118 -18.92 33.81 4.45
C MET A 118 -19.15 32.54 5.27
N ALA A 119 -20.13 32.58 6.18
CA ALA A 119 -20.53 31.40 6.94
C ALA A 119 -21.01 30.26 6.04
N THR A 120 -21.78 30.60 5.01
CA THR A 120 -22.25 29.60 4.00
C THR A 120 -21.07 29.03 3.22
N LEU A 121 -20.16 29.87 2.73
CA LEU A 121 -18.96 29.43 2.01
C LEU A 121 -18.12 28.50 2.91
N ARG A 122 -17.86 28.89 4.16
CA ARG A 122 -17.08 28.11 5.12
C ARG A 122 -17.72 26.75 5.43
N ARG A 123 -19.06 26.72 5.57
CA ARG A 123 -19.80 25.48 5.77
C ARG A 123 -19.63 24.54 4.56
N GLY A 124 -19.72 25.07 3.34
CA GLY A 124 -19.47 24.32 2.12
C GLY A 124 -18.05 23.76 2.04
N GLN A 125 -17.04 24.58 2.36
CA GLN A 125 -15.64 24.14 2.38
C GLN A 125 -15.41 22.99 3.38
N ARG A 126 -15.94 23.09 4.61
CA ARG A 126 -15.84 22.03 5.61
C ARG A 126 -16.52 20.74 5.13
N LEU A 127 -17.73 20.84 4.61
CA LEU A 127 -18.46 19.67 4.09
C LEU A 127 -17.67 18.96 2.97
N LEU A 128 -17.06 19.72 2.07
CA LEU A 128 -16.23 19.17 1.00
C LEU A 128 -14.95 18.50 1.56
N ALA A 129 -14.30 19.12 2.54
CA ALA A 129 -13.11 18.55 3.16
C ALA A 129 -13.42 17.24 3.90
N ASP A 130 -14.52 17.20 4.68
CA ASP A 130 -14.98 16.01 5.38
C ASP A 130 -15.33 14.88 4.39
N ARG A 131 -16.03 15.26 3.29
CA ARG A 131 -16.37 14.29 2.24
C ARG A 131 -15.16 13.73 1.53
N ALA A 132 -14.17 14.59 1.23
CA ALA A 132 -12.91 14.16 0.62
C ALA A 132 -12.13 13.19 1.51
N ALA A 133 -12.07 13.49 2.83
CA ALA A 133 -11.43 12.61 3.80
C ALA A 133 -12.13 11.23 3.87
N LEU A 134 -13.47 11.21 3.91
CA LEU A 134 -14.25 9.97 3.91
C LEU A 134 -14.00 9.15 2.65
N LEU A 135 -14.09 9.78 1.48
CA LEU A 135 -13.84 9.10 0.19
C LEU A 135 -12.42 8.54 0.09
N ALA A 136 -11.42 9.26 0.58
CA ALA A 136 -10.04 8.79 0.61
C ALA A 136 -9.90 7.51 1.46
N GLU A 137 -10.60 7.44 2.59
CA GLU A 137 -10.62 6.23 3.44
C GLU A 137 -11.35 5.06 2.76
N GLU A 138 -12.51 5.31 2.15
CA GLU A 138 -13.27 4.28 1.39
C GLU A 138 -12.42 3.71 0.24
N VAL A 139 -11.72 4.55 -0.52
CA VAL A 139 -10.83 4.12 -1.60
C VAL A 139 -9.69 3.27 -1.06
N ARG A 140 -9.07 3.68 0.06
CA ARG A 140 -7.97 2.92 0.69
C ARG A 140 -8.44 1.54 1.13
N ALA A 141 -9.58 1.45 1.79
CA ALA A 141 -10.15 0.18 2.26
C ALA A 141 -10.54 -0.74 1.08
N ALA A 142 -11.15 -0.19 0.03
CA ALA A 142 -11.51 -0.93 -1.17
C ALA A 142 -10.27 -1.48 -1.90
N THR A 143 -9.22 -0.65 -2.04
CA THR A 143 -7.96 -1.06 -2.66
C THR A 143 -7.28 -2.19 -1.87
N ALA A 144 -7.20 -2.07 -0.54
CA ALA A 144 -6.65 -3.12 0.31
C ALA A 144 -7.41 -4.45 0.15
N THR A 145 -8.74 -4.39 0.06
CA THR A 145 -9.59 -5.57 -0.16
C THR A 145 -9.32 -6.21 -1.53
N ILE A 146 -9.16 -5.41 -2.59
CA ILE A 146 -8.85 -5.92 -3.94
C ILE A 146 -7.49 -6.63 -3.94
N VAL A 147 -6.46 -6.01 -3.37
CA VAL A 147 -5.12 -6.60 -3.28
C VAL A 147 -5.13 -7.92 -2.51
N GLN A 148 -5.88 -8.00 -1.41
CA GLN A 148 -6.00 -9.22 -0.63
C GLN A 148 -6.71 -10.34 -1.40
N ARG A 149 -7.79 -10.01 -2.14
CA ARG A 149 -8.51 -10.98 -2.97
C ARG A 149 -7.66 -11.46 -4.15
N GLU A 150 -6.87 -10.59 -4.76
CA GLU A 150 -5.92 -10.98 -5.81
C GLU A 150 -4.92 -12.00 -5.28
N ARG A 151 -4.31 -11.76 -4.11
CA ARG A 151 -3.39 -12.71 -3.45
C ARG A 151 -4.03 -14.06 -3.21
N GLU A 152 -5.22 -14.05 -2.62
CA GLU A 152 -5.96 -15.29 -2.34
C GLU A 152 -6.27 -16.06 -3.62
N THR A 153 -6.69 -15.35 -4.67
CA THR A 153 -7.01 -15.97 -5.97
C THR A 153 -5.77 -16.61 -6.59
N ILE A 154 -4.64 -15.90 -6.61
CA ILE A 154 -3.37 -16.42 -7.12
C ILE A 154 -2.98 -17.68 -6.35
N PHE A 155 -2.98 -17.63 -5.01
CA PHE A 155 -2.64 -18.78 -4.18
C PHE A 155 -3.55 -19.98 -4.40
N ARG A 156 -4.88 -19.77 -4.51
CA ARG A 156 -5.84 -20.85 -4.78
C ARG A 156 -5.67 -21.45 -6.15
N LEU A 157 -5.37 -20.62 -7.18
CA LEU A 157 -5.11 -21.12 -8.53
C LEU A 157 -3.80 -21.91 -8.60
N SER A 158 -2.74 -21.46 -7.94
CA SER A 158 -1.49 -22.21 -7.83
C SER A 158 -1.72 -23.57 -7.16
N LYS A 159 -2.43 -23.56 -6.02
CA LYS A 159 -2.80 -24.81 -5.33
C LYS A 159 -3.65 -25.74 -6.20
N ALA A 160 -4.57 -25.21 -7.01
CA ALA A 160 -5.39 -26.01 -7.92
C ALA A 160 -4.56 -26.63 -9.07
N ALA A 161 -3.57 -25.89 -9.59
CA ALA A 161 -2.65 -26.40 -10.61
C ALA A 161 -1.79 -27.55 -10.07
N GLU A 162 -1.30 -27.43 -8.83
CA GLU A 162 -0.51 -28.46 -8.16
C GLU A 162 -1.34 -29.63 -7.63
N TYR A 163 -2.66 -29.48 -7.46
CA TYR A 163 -3.52 -30.57 -6.96
C TYR A 163 -3.47 -31.83 -7.84
N ARG A 164 -3.06 -31.68 -9.10
CA ARG A 164 -2.81 -32.81 -10.02
C ARG A 164 -1.46 -33.50 -9.80
N ASP A 165 -0.50 -32.80 -9.21
CA ASP A 165 0.81 -33.33 -8.83
C ASP A 165 0.73 -33.86 -7.40
N PRO A 166 1.36 -34.97 -7.04
CA PRO A 166 1.38 -35.48 -5.66
C PRO A 166 2.13 -34.59 -4.66
N GLU A 167 2.49 -33.39 -5.04
CA GLU A 167 3.05 -32.40 -4.13
C GLU A 167 1.99 -31.81 -3.19
N THR A 168 2.37 -31.55 -1.93
CA THR A 168 1.42 -31.08 -0.93
C THR A 168 1.27 -29.55 -0.99
N GLY A 169 0.08 -29.03 -0.65
CA GLY A 169 -0.11 -27.57 -0.58
C GLY A 169 0.81 -26.84 0.40
N SER A 170 1.50 -27.56 1.29
CA SER A 170 2.53 -27.05 2.20
C SER A 170 3.81 -26.67 1.44
N HIS A 171 4.14 -27.35 0.35
CA HIS A 171 5.27 -27.04 -0.53
C HIS A 171 5.22 -25.58 -1.01
N ILE A 172 4.10 -25.16 -1.58
CA ILE A 172 3.93 -23.79 -2.09
C ILE A 172 4.24 -22.75 -1.00
N VAL A 173 3.73 -22.97 0.22
CA VAL A 173 3.92 -22.05 1.34
C VAL A 173 5.37 -22.00 1.77
N ARG A 174 6.03 -23.18 1.90
CA ARG A 174 7.45 -23.25 2.29
C ARG A 174 8.34 -22.59 1.26
N MET A 175 8.21 -22.98 -0.01
CA MET A 175 9.01 -22.48 -1.12
C MET A 175 8.87 -20.96 -1.29
N ALA A 176 7.64 -20.40 -1.20
CA ALA A 176 7.44 -18.96 -1.26
C ALA A 176 8.14 -18.22 -0.09
N ASN A 177 8.06 -18.76 1.13
CA ASN A 177 8.74 -18.17 2.28
C ASN A 177 10.26 -18.25 2.16
N TYR A 178 10.81 -19.38 1.71
CA TYR A 178 12.25 -19.51 1.46
C TYR A 178 12.72 -18.50 0.41
N SER A 179 11.98 -18.38 -0.69
CA SER A 179 12.30 -17.42 -1.76
C SER A 179 12.34 -15.99 -1.25
N ARG A 180 11.38 -15.58 -0.40
CA ARG A 180 11.36 -14.26 0.22
C ARG A 180 12.57 -14.03 1.13
N LEU A 181 12.88 -14.99 1.97
CA LEU A 181 14.00 -14.87 2.90
C LEU A 181 15.35 -14.80 2.15
N ILE A 182 15.53 -15.60 1.09
CA ILE A 182 16.71 -15.52 0.23
C ILE A 182 16.81 -14.13 -0.42
N ALA A 183 15.70 -13.60 -0.94
CA ALA A 183 15.65 -12.25 -1.52
C ALA A 183 16.06 -11.17 -0.51
N GLN A 184 15.54 -11.23 0.72
CA GLN A 184 15.92 -10.33 1.81
C GLN A 184 17.42 -10.42 2.14
N ALA A 185 17.95 -11.62 2.23
CA ALA A 185 19.37 -11.85 2.51
C ALA A 185 20.30 -11.38 1.38
N LEU A 186 19.79 -11.36 0.15
CA LEU A 186 20.48 -10.76 -1.01
C LEU A 186 20.42 -9.24 -1.01
N GLY A 187 19.64 -8.59 -0.12
CA GLY A 187 19.53 -7.14 0.00
C GLY A 187 18.52 -6.51 -0.94
N LEU A 188 17.54 -7.26 -1.46
CA LEU A 188 16.41 -6.71 -2.20
C LEU A 188 15.52 -5.90 -1.25
N ASP A 189 14.83 -4.89 -1.79
CA ASP A 189 13.88 -4.11 -1.00
C ASP A 189 12.61 -4.92 -0.65
N ASP A 190 11.81 -4.37 0.27
CA ASP A 190 10.62 -5.06 0.78
C ASP A 190 9.57 -5.31 -0.32
N GLU A 191 9.46 -4.41 -1.30
CA GLU A 191 8.51 -4.54 -2.41
C GLU A 191 8.89 -5.71 -3.34
N GLU A 192 10.16 -5.81 -3.70
CA GLU A 192 10.68 -6.90 -4.52
C GLU A 192 10.63 -8.25 -3.78
N CYS A 193 10.98 -8.28 -2.48
CA CYS A 193 10.85 -9.47 -1.64
C CYS A 193 9.40 -9.95 -1.56
N GLN A 194 8.44 -9.03 -1.43
CA GLN A 194 7.02 -9.35 -1.40
C GLN A 194 6.52 -9.82 -2.77
N LEU A 195 7.02 -9.21 -3.86
CA LEU A 195 6.71 -9.61 -5.22
C LEU A 195 7.14 -11.07 -5.49
N ILE A 196 8.35 -11.43 -5.12
CA ILE A 196 8.86 -12.80 -5.25
C ILE A 196 8.01 -13.77 -4.42
N TYR A 197 7.70 -13.43 -3.18
CA TYR A 197 6.84 -14.23 -2.31
C TYR A 197 5.48 -14.56 -2.93
N GLU A 198 4.85 -13.56 -3.58
CA GLU A 198 3.52 -13.70 -4.17
C GLU A 198 3.56 -14.38 -5.56
N ALA A 199 4.66 -14.28 -6.28
CA ALA A 199 4.83 -14.82 -7.61
C ALA A 199 5.34 -16.27 -7.63
N ALA A 200 6.21 -16.63 -6.70
CA ALA A 200 6.85 -17.95 -6.62
C ALA A 200 5.86 -19.13 -6.61
N PRO A 201 4.68 -19.07 -5.97
CA PRO A 201 3.68 -20.14 -6.00
C PRO A 201 3.24 -20.59 -7.40
N MET A 202 3.43 -19.74 -8.43
CA MET A 202 2.98 -20.03 -9.79
C MET A 202 4.08 -20.62 -10.68
N HIS A 203 5.26 -20.97 -10.15
CA HIS A 203 6.39 -21.46 -10.94
C HIS A 203 6.01 -22.64 -11.82
N ASP A 204 5.17 -23.53 -11.30
CA ASP A 204 4.77 -24.80 -11.90
C ASP A 204 3.36 -24.79 -12.52
N VAL A 205 2.72 -23.63 -12.69
CA VAL A 205 1.35 -23.52 -13.25
C VAL A 205 1.21 -24.18 -14.62
N GLY A 206 2.27 -24.26 -15.41
CA GLY A 206 2.29 -24.92 -16.71
C GLY A 206 2.12 -26.44 -16.68
N LYS A 207 2.27 -27.09 -15.52
CA LYS A 207 1.97 -28.53 -15.33
C LYS A 207 0.52 -28.86 -15.64
N VAL A 208 -0.38 -27.87 -15.61
CA VAL A 208 -1.79 -28.04 -16.00
C VAL A 208 -1.95 -28.61 -17.43
N ALA A 209 -1.01 -28.33 -18.33
CA ALA A 209 -1.05 -28.78 -19.71
C ALA A 209 -0.23 -30.07 -19.96
N ILE A 210 0.41 -30.63 -18.95
CA ILE A 210 1.15 -31.89 -19.07
C ILE A 210 0.16 -33.07 -18.95
N PRO A 211 0.20 -34.07 -19.87
CA PRO A 211 -0.66 -35.23 -19.80
C PRO A 211 -0.47 -36.06 -18.52
N ASP A 212 -1.57 -36.57 -17.94
CA ASP A 212 -1.52 -37.37 -16.70
C ASP A 212 -0.63 -38.60 -16.81
N LEU A 213 -0.56 -39.21 -17.97
CA LEU A 213 0.33 -40.37 -18.25
C LEU A 213 1.82 -40.06 -18.04
N ILE A 214 2.19 -38.77 -18.13
CA ILE A 214 3.56 -38.29 -17.90
C ILE A 214 3.68 -37.72 -16.47
N LEU A 215 2.76 -36.84 -16.10
CA LEU A 215 2.80 -36.15 -14.80
C LEU A 215 2.71 -37.13 -13.61
N LEU A 216 1.83 -38.12 -13.71
CA LEU A 216 1.55 -39.11 -12.66
C LEU A 216 2.26 -40.46 -12.88
N LYS A 217 3.22 -40.53 -13.78
CA LYS A 217 3.90 -41.79 -14.11
C LYS A 217 4.66 -42.35 -12.90
N PRO A 218 4.34 -43.56 -12.43
CA PRO A 218 5.08 -44.19 -11.35
C PRO A 218 6.44 -44.69 -11.88
N GLY A 219 7.48 -43.88 -11.72
CA GLY A 219 8.84 -44.24 -12.10
C GLY A 219 9.55 -43.17 -12.95
N LYS A 220 10.68 -43.54 -13.53
CA LYS A 220 11.48 -42.62 -14.35
C LYS A 220 10.81 -42.34 -15.69
N LEU A 221 10.81 -41.07 -16.11
CA LEU A 221 10.39 -40.69 -17.46
C LEU A 221 11.40 -41.16 -18.50
N THR A 222 10.92 -41.53 -19.71
CA THR A 222 11.80 -41.69 -20.86
C THR A 222 12.36 -40.32 -21.30
N VAL A 223 13.30 -40.31 -22.22
CA VAL A 223 13.87 -39.07 -22.76
C VAL A 223 12.77 -38.23 -23.41
N GLU A 224 11.89 -38.83 -24.20
CA GLU A 224 10.80 -38.16 -24.91
C GLU A 224 9.75 -37.62 -23.93
N GLU A 225 9.40 -38.40 -22.90
CA GLU A 225 8.48 -37.94 -21.84
C GLU A 225 9.07 -36.81 -21.04
N PHE A 226 10.38 -36.85 -20.76
CA PHE A 226 11.06 -35.76 -20.05
C PHE A 226 11.11 -34.48 -20.89
N GLU A 227 11.32 -34.58 -22.22
CA GLU A 227 11.21 -33.43 -23.12
C GLU A 227 9.80 -32.79 -23.09
N LEU A 228 8.75 -33.62 -22.99
CA LEU A 228 7.39 -33.13 -22.83
C LEU A 228 7.19 -32.48 -21.43
N MET A 229 7.72 -33.08 -20.36
CA MET A 229 7.66 -32.54 -19.02
C MET A 229 8.33 -31.18 -18.95
N LYS A 230 9.51 -30.96 -19.53
CA LYS A 230 10.21 -29.69 -19.56
C LYS A 230 9.39 -28.53 -20.14
N ARG A 231 8.39 -28.83 -20.97
CA ARG A 231 7.53 -27.80 -21.58
C ARG A 231 6.68 -27.04 -20.58
N HIS A 232 6.45 -27.56 -19.35
CA HIS A 232 5.68 -26.81 -18.33
C HIS A 232 6.26 -25.43 -18.06
N ALA A 233 7.59 -25.26 -18.09
CA ALA A 233 8.23 -23.97 -17.88
C ALA A 233 7.83 -22.93 -18.96
N LEU A 234 7.87 -23.34 -20.23
CA LEU A 234 7.42 -22.51 -21.37
C LEU A 234 5.90 -22.25 -21.31
N ILE A 235 5.12 -23.30 -21.04
CA ILE A 235 3.65 -23.20 -20.98
C ILE A 235 3.24 -22.29 -19.81
N GLY A 236 3.87 -22.41 -18.64
CA GLY A 236 3.64 -21.55 -17.50
C GLY A 236 3.90 -20.07 -17.83
N HIS A 237 5.02 -19.80 -18.51
CA HIS A 237 5.32 -18.47 -19.02
C HIS A 237 4.22 -17.97 -19.97
N GLU A 238 3.81 -18.78 -20.94
CA GLU A 238 2.78 -18.41 -21.92
C GLU A 238 1.40 -18.14 -21.27
N ILE A 239 1.03 -18.87 -20.23
CA ILE A 239 -0.21 -18.67 -19.46
C ILE A 239 -0.19 -17.31 -18.74
N LEU A 240 0.96 -16.92 -18.20
CA LEU A 240 1.08 -15.76 -17.30
C LEU A 240 1.51 -14.48 -18.02
N ARG A 241 2.18 -14.55 -19.17
CA ARG A 241 2.68 -13.39 -19.91
C ARG A 241 1.54 -12.50 -20.40
N GLY A 242 1.84 -11.20 -20.58
CA GLY A 242 0.89 -10.22 -21.13
C GLY A 242 -0.09 -9.66 -20.10
N SER A 243 0.00 -10.10 -18.84
CA SER A 243 -0.77 -9.48 -17.74
C SER A 243 -0.23 -8.10 -17.41
N SER A 244 -1.14 -7.18 -16.98
CA SER A 244 -0.75 -5.90 -16.39
C SER A 244 -0.39 -6.01 -14.90
N SER A 245 -0.64 -7.15 -14.25
CA SER A 245 -0.28 -7.40 -12.85
C SER A 245 1.22 -7.66 -12.71
N PRO A 246 1.97 -6.86 -11.92
CA PRO A 246 3.39 -7.09 -11.67
C PRO A 246 3.67 -8.49 -11.13
N LYS A 247 2.77 -9.05 -10.32
CA LYS A 247 2.88 -10.39 -9.74
C LYS A 247 2.84 -11.48 -10.81
N LEU A 248 1.90 -11.36 -11.77
CA LEU A 248 1.80 -12.32 -12.86
C LEU A 248 2.96 -12.18 -13.85
N GLN A 249 3.49 -10.98 -14.06
CA GLN A 249 4.71 -10.76 -14.85
C GLN A 249 5.93 -11.41 -14.19
N ALA A 250 6.12 -11.21 -12.89
CA ALA A 250 7.19 -11.86 -12.14
C ALA A 250 7.03 -13.39 -12.14
N ALA A 251 5.81 -13.89 -11.98
CA ALA A 251 5.53 -15.31 -12.04
C ALA A 251 5.81 -15.91 -13.44
N ALA A 252 5.52 -15.18 -14.52
CA ALA A 252 5.88 -15.61 -15.88
C ALA A 252 7.40 -15.77 -16.06
N ILE A 253 8.17 -14.84 -15.50
CA ILE A 253 9.64 -14.88 -15.49
C ILE A 253 10.14 -16.08 -14.66
N ILE A 254 9.56 -16.29 -13.48
CA ILE A 254 9.90 -17.40 -12.60
C ILE A 254 9.60 -18.74 -13.28
N ALA A 255 8.39 -18.91 -13.84
CA ALA A 255 8.00 -20.12 -14.53
C ALA A 255 8.98 -20.48 -15.67
N LEU A 256 9.45 -19.47 -16.41
CA LEU A 256 10.42 -19.69 -17.49
C LEU A 256 11.83 -20.06 -17.00
N ALA A 257 12.23 -19.62 -15.80
CA ALA A 257 13.63 -19.60 -15.40
C ALA A 257 13.98 -20.55 -14.22
N HIS A 258 13.00 -21.07 -13.47
CA HIS A 258 13.28 -21.82 -12.24
C HIS A 258 13.98 -23.17 -12.47
N HIS A 259 13.96 -23.69 -13.69
CA HIS A 259 14.71 -24.89 -14.10
C HIS A 259 15.97 -24.58 -14.93
N GLU A 260 16.28 -23.31 -15.14
CA GLU A 260 17.60 -22.95 -15.67
C GLU A 260 18.68 -23.25 -14.62
N ARG A 261 19.85 -23.65 -15.09
CA ARG A 261 20.98 -23.96 -14.23
C ARG A 261 22.08 -22.94 -14.42
N PHE A 262 22.74 -22.56 -13.36
CA PHE A 262 23.75 -21.51 -13.38
C PHE A 262 24.91 -21.81 -14.36
N ASP A 263 25.20 -23.09 -14.61
CA ASP A 263 26.18 -23.57 -15.59
C ASP A 263 25.66 -23.60 -17.05
N GLY A 264 24.38 -23.26 -17.29
CA GLY A 264 23.76 -23.29 -18.63
C GLY A 264 23.26 -24.66 -19.07
N SER A 265 23.36 -25.69 -18.25
CA SER A 265 22.85 -27.05 -18.58
C SER A 265 21.36 -27.23 -18.28
N GLY A 266 20.64 -26.16 -17.90
CA GLY A 266 19.23 -26.16 -17.58
C GLY A 266 18.29 -26.09 -18.79
N TYR A 267 17.02 -25.83 -18.53
CA TYR A 267 15.98 -25.68 -19.54
C TYR A 267 14.99 -24.58 -19.12
N PRO A 268 14.18 -24.02 -20.04
CA PRO A 268 13.98 -24.40 -21.43
C PRO A 268 14.98 -23.74 -22.40
N ASN A 269 15.68 -22.66 -22.01
CA ASN A 269 16.51 -21.86 -22.92
C ASN A 269 18.01 -22.18 -22.81
N GLY A 270 18.45 -22.85 -21.76
CA GLY A 270 19.86 -23.15 -21.49
C GLY A 270 20.70 -21.90 -21.25
N VAL A 271 20.12 -20.87 -20.66
CA VAL A 271 20.84 -19.64 -20.28
C VAL A 271 21.70 -19.86 -19.03
N ALA A 272 22.84 -19.17 -18.94
CA ALA A 272 23.82 -19.36 -17.87
C ALA A 272 24.08 -18.11 -17.06
N GLY A 273 24.51 -18.30 -15.81
CA GLY A 273 24.99 -17.25 -14.93
C GLY A 273 23.92 -16.17 -14.67
N GLU A 274 24.33 -14.93 -14.75
CA GLU A 274 23.45 -13.78 -14.49
C GLU A 274 22.46 -13.46 -15.63
N ALA A 275 22.55 -14.14 -16.77
CA ALA A 275 21.52 -14.08 -17.81
C ALA A 275 20.21 -14.76 -17.36
N ILE A 276 20.28 -15.65 -16.37
CA ILE A 276 19.10 -16.17 -15.68
C ILE A 276 18.54 -15.07 -14.79
N SER A 277 17.23 -14.81 -14.86
CA SER A 277 16.57 -13.87 -13.96
C SER A 277 16.90 -14.16 -12.49
N LEU A 278 17.16 -13.12 -11.70
CA LEU A 278 17.42 -13.28 -10.26
C LEU A 278 16.24 -13.97 -9.56
N HIS A 279 15.00 -13.65 -9.92
CA HIS A 279 13.80 -14.33 -9.40
C HIS A 279 13.84 -15.83 -9.67
N GLY A 280 14.21 -16.24 -10.88
CA GLY A 280 14.37 -17.65 -11.23
C GLY A 280 15.47 -18.33 -10.43
N ARG A 281 16.62 -17.69 -10.24
CA ARG A 281 17.75 -18.23 -9.44
C ARG A 281 17.40 -18.41 -7.97
N ILE A 282 16.64 -17.45 -7.39
CA ILE A 282 16.15 -17.54 -6.01
C ILE A 282 15.17 -18.68 -5.87
N VAL A 283 14.15 -18.75 -6.75
CA VAL A 283 13.10 -19.78 -6.70
C VAL A 283 13.67 -21.17 -6.96
N ALA A 284 14.61 -21.34 -7.90
CA ALA A 284 15.29 -22.61 -8.13
C ALA A 284 15.98 -23.15 -6.87
N THR A 285 16.62 -22.28 -6.09
CA THR A 285 17.26 -22.68 -4.82
C THR A 285 16.22 -23.12 -3.79
N ALA A 286 15.14 -22.38 -3.63
CA ALA A 286 14.06 -22.66 -2.70
C ALA A 286 13.29 -23.93 -3.06
N ASP A 287 12.93 -24.09 -4.34
CA ASP A 287 12.18 -25.22 -4.87
C ASP A 287 12.97 -26.53 -4.72
N VAL A 288 14.21 -26.55 -5.16
CA VAL A 288 15.05 -27.79 -5.05
C VAL A 288 15.29 -28.16 -3.59
N PHE A 289 15.52 -27.20 -2.70
CA PHE A 289 15.64 -27.49 -1.26
C PHE A 289 14.37 -28.14 -0.73
N ASP A 290 13.21 -27.56 -1.01
CA ASP A 290 11.93 -28.12 -0.57
C ASP A 290 11.67 -29.51 -1.19
N ALA A 291 11.94 -29.67 -2.47
CA ALA A 291 11.80 -30.95 -3.17
C ALA A 291 12.73 -32.07 -2.63
N LEU A 292 13.89 -31.71 -2.08
CA LEU A 292 14.80 -32.67 -1.44
C LEU A 292 14.32 -33.08 -0.06
N THR A 293 13.77 -32.13 0.71
CA THR A 293 13.40 -32.30 2.12
C THR A 293 11.93 -32.67 2.36
N SER A 294 11.12 -32.77 1.31
CA SER A 294 9.72 -33.18 1.38
C SER A 294 9.54 -34.65 0.99
N GLU A 295 8.62 -35.35 1.66
CA GLU A 295 8.20 -36.68 1.28
C GLU A 295 7.36 -36.64 0.00
N ARG A 296 7.68 -37.52 -0.95
CA ARG A 296 6.90 -37.71 -2.19
C ARG A 296 6.52 -39.18 -2.31
N PRO A 297 5.41 -39.55 -2.99
CA PRO A 297 4.96 -40.95 -3.08
C PRO A 297 6.01 -41.97 -3.52
N TYR A 298 7.02 -41.49 -4.26
CA TYR A 298 8.08 -42.33 -4.83
C TYR A 298 9.48 -42.01 -4.34
N LYS A 299 9.63 -41.05 -3.37
CA LYS A 299 10.93 -40.59 -2.89
C LYS A 299 10.84 -40.21 -1.41
N ARG A 300 11.63 -40.87 -0.56
CA ARG A 300 11.79 -40.43 0.83
C ARG A 300 12.49 -39.08 0.89
N ALA A 301 12.07 -38.24 1.84
CA ALA A 301 12.76 -36.98 2.14
C ALA A 301 14.22 -37.26 2.52
N TRP A 302 15.11 -36.42 2.03
CA TRP A 302 16.49 -36.40 2.54
C TRP A 302 16.49 -35.74 3.92
N ASP A 303 17.48 -36.11 4.74
CA ASP A 303 17.73 -35.33 5.94
C ASP A 303 18.31 -33.96 5.58
N LEU A 304 18.22 -33.04 6.53
CA LEU A 304 18.64 -31.65 6.30
C LEU A 304 20.14 -31.55 5.98
N ASP A 305 20.97 -32.42 6.56
CA ASP A 305 22.43 -32.42 6.35
C ASP A 305 22.74 -32.85 4.91
N GLN A 306 22.06 -33.88 4.39
CA GLN A 306 22.21 -34.32 3.01
C GLN A 306 21.76 -33.24 2.01
N ALA A 307 20.59 -32.62 2.25
CA ALA A 307 20.07 -31.57 1.39
C ALA A 307 21.00 -30.34 1.37
N THR A 308 21.49 -29.91 2.51
CA THR A 308 22.42 -28.77 2.61
C THR A 308 23.79 -29.07 1.99
N ALA A 309 24.30 -30.29 2.14
CA ALA A 309 25.54 -30.69 1.48
C ALA A 309 25.40 -30.65 -0.05
N TYR A 310 24.26 -31.13 -0.59
CA TYR A 310 23.98 -31.05 -2.01
C TYR A 310 23.90 -29.61 -2.51
N LEU A 311 23.19 -28.71 -1.83
CA LEU A 311 23.11 -27.32 -2.22
C LEU A 311 24.49 -26.67 -2.32
N ARG A 312 25.38 -26.92 -1.33
CA ARG A 312 26.76 -26.41 -1.33
C ARG A 312 27.59 -26.98 -2.51
N GLU A 313 27.48 -28.29 -2.78
CA GLU A 313 28.19 -28.93 -3.87
C GLU A 313 27.75 -28.41 -5.25
N GLN A 314 26.48 -28.03 -5.38
CA GLN A 314 25.89 -27.55 -6.61
C GLN A 314 26.00 -26.02 -6.80
N ALA A 315 26.62 -25.29 -5.87
CA ALA A 315 26.93 -23.86 -6.04
C ALA A 315 27.85 -23.65 -7.26
N GLY A 316 27.48 -22.72 -8.14
CA GLY A 316 28.18 -22.44 -9.40
C GLY A 316 27.89 -23.43 -10.55
N LYS A 317 27.13 -24.51 -10.27
CA LYS A 317 26.65 -25.48 -11.26
C LYS A 317 25.13 -25.35 -11.47
N HIS A 318 24.37 -25.86 -10.53
CA HIS A 318 22.92 -25.73 -10.55
C HIS A 318 22.49 -24.36 -10.07
N PHE A 319 23.04 -23.87 -8.98
CA PHE A 319 22.61 -22.66 -8.28
C PHE A 319 23.59 -21.51 -8.41
N ASP A 320 23.07 -20.28 -8.38
CA ASP A 320 23.87 -19.07 -8.18
C ASP A 320 24.56 -19.16 -6.80
N PRO A 321 25.92 -19.05 -6.73
CA PRO A 321 26.63 -19.05 -5.46
C PRO A 321 26.11 -18.02 -4.46
N ARG A 322 25.70 -16.82 -4.94
CA ARG A 322 25.14 -15.77 -4.09
C ARG A 322 23.83 -16.18 -3.44
N CYS A 323 22.96 -16.89 -4.17
CA CYS A 323 21.70 -17.41 -3.62
C CYS A 323 21.98 -18.48 -2.57
N ILE A 324 23.01 -19.31 -2.76
CA ILE A 324 23.43 -20.33 -1.77
C ILE A 324 24.02 -19.65 -0.52
N ASP A 325 24.88 -18.65 -0.67
CA ASP A 325 25.43 -17.91 0.46
C ASP A 325 24.32 -17.21 1.26
N ALA A 326 23.37 -16.56 0.57
CA ALA A 326 22.20 -15.94 1.18
C ALA A 326 21.34 -16.98 1.94
N PHE A 327 21.04 -18.12 1.32
CA PHE A 327 20.28 -19.21 1.95
C PHE A 327 20.93 -19.69 3.25
N PHE A 328 22.25 -19.87 3.26
CA PHE A 328 22.95 -20.33 4.47
C PHE A 328 23.10 -19.24 5.54
N SER A 329 23.11 -17.97 5.16
CA SER A 329 23.14 -16.86 6.12
C SER A 329 21.87 -16.79 7.00
N ILE A 330 20.75 -17.32 6.50
CA ILE A 330 19.43 -17.33 7.16
C ILE A 330 18.98 -18.77 7.53
N TRP A 331 19.91 -19.68 7.70
CA TRP A 331 19.61 -21.11 7.88
C TRP A 331 18.65 -21.40 9.05
N ASN A 332 18.72 -20.65 10.14
CA ASN A 332 17.82 -20.84 11.28
C ASN A 332 16.36 -20.52 10.92
N ASP A 333 16.14 -19.47 10.15
CA ASP A 333 14.80 -19.07 9.71
C ASP A 333 14.22 -20.08 8.69
N ILE A 334 15.08 -20.60 7.80
CA ILE A 334 14.72 -21.68 6.85
C ILE A 334 14.25 -22.92 7.62
N LYS A 335 15.00 -23.34 8.66
CA LYS A 335 14.62 -24.49 9.51
C LYS A 335 13.31 -24.26 10.23
N GLU A 336 13.09 -23.05 10.75
CA GLU A 336 11.84 -22.73 11.45
C GLU A 336 10.63 -22.86 10.52
N ILE A 337 10.74 -22.38 9.26
CA ILE A 337 9.68 -22.52 8.26
C ILE A 337 9.47 -23.99 7.89
N HIS A 338 10.55 -24.73 7.67
CA HIS A 338 10.49 -26.17 7.37
C HIS A 338 9.74 -26.94 8.47
N ASP A 339 10.07 -26.68 9.75
CA ASP A 339 9.47 -27.39 10.89
C ASP A 339 8.02 -26.97 11.15
N ARG A 340 7.69 -25.70 10.91
CA ARG A 340 6.34 -25.14 11.11
C ARG A 340 5.33 -25.66 10.07
N HIS A 341 5.78 -25.91 8.86
CA HIS A 341 4.95 -26.30 7.73
C HIS A 341 5.24 -27.72 7.25
N ARG A 342 5.53 -28.65 8.18
CA ARG A 342 5.66 -30.06 7.85
C ARG A 342 4.40 -30.59 7.21
N ASP A 343 4.57 -31.47 6.22
CA ASP A 343 3.44 -32.13 5.57
C ASP A 343 2.72 -32.98 6.61
N GLU A 344 1.41 -32.74 6.81
CA GLU A 344 0.57 -33.66 7.55
C GLU A 344 0.47 -34.97 6.73
N PRO A 345 0.62 -36.15 7.37
CA PRO A 345 0.44 -37.39 6.66
C PRO A 345 -0.94 -37.42 6.01
N MET A 346 -1.01 -37.61 4.69
CA MET A 346 -2.26 -37.69 3.97
C MET A 346 -3.13 -38.76 4.62
N SER A 347 -4.19 -38.32 5.32
CA SER A 347 -5.26 -39.22 5.75
C SER A 347 -5.88 -39.81 4.50
N PRO A 348 -5.97 -41.14 4.34
CA PRO A 348 -6.63 -41.72 3.20
C PRO A 348 -8.05 -41.16 3.14
N ILE A 349 -8.46 -40.65 1.98
CA ILE A 349 -9.84 -40.23 1.75
C ILE A 349 -10.72 -41.47 1.92
N SER A 350 -11.22 -41.66 3.14
CA SER A 350 -12.19 -42.68 3.45
C SER A 350 -13.52 -42.26 2.84
N GLY A 351 -13.90 -42.90 1.75
CA GLY A 351 -15.29 -42.96 1.31
C GLY A 351 -15.63 -42.26 0.00
N ILE A 352 -15.16 -42.80 -1.12
CA ILE A 352 -16.08 -42.91 -2.27
C ILE A 352 -16.57 -44.36 -2.24
N GLY A 353 -17.71 -44.56 -1.55
CA GLY A 353 -18.36 -45.83 -1.47
C GLY A 353 -18.72 -46.32 -2.87
N SER A 354 -18.22 -47.50 -3.22
CA SER A 354 -18.76 -48.33 -4.27
C SER A 354 -20.23 -48.61 -3.94
N THR A 355 -21.13 -47.89 -4.57
CA THR A 355 -22.53 -48.34 -4.72
C THR A 355 -22.62 -49.10 -6.01
N ASN A 356 -22.92 -50.39 -5.85
CA ASN A 356 -23.27 -51.32 -6.90
C ASN A 356 -24.34 -50.82 -7.87
#